data_ba04c976bc2741b0558a6bfd89506805
#
_entry.id   ba04c976bc2741b0558a6bfd89506805
#
_cell.length_a   1.000
_cell.length_b   1.000
_cell.length_c   1.000
_cell.angle_alpha   90.00
_cell.angle_beta   90.00
_cell.angle_gamma   90.00
#
_symmetry.space_group_name_H-M   'P 1'
#
loop_
_entity.id
_entity.type
_entity.pdbx_description
1 polymer ?
#
loop_
_entity_poly.entity_id
_entity_poly.type
_entity_poly.pdbx_seq_one_letter_code
_entity_poly.pdbx_strand_id
1 'polypeptide(L)'
;MKLLRKLPLFRALKVPTFAVVSFFLFANLTGVFFGRVFAPEVVAQPAPALRPIPADIPTSGSADIDRVIFDAGEREGVDPRFIHAVIWQESKYVKDAKSRAGAVGLMQLMPATAERFGCEDRNDPAANVEAGTKYLKWLLKRFSGNVELALAGYNAGEGSVDKYNGIPPYNETQKYVKIISERYGKTYHPVLEPVEAAEEFNLHVDSTTATTE
;
A
#
# COMPACT_ATOMS: atom_id res chain seq x y z
N MET A 1 51.45 -28.73 -20.45
CA MET A 1 50.95 -30.00 -20.99
C MET A 1 49.43 -29.87 -21.11
N LYS A 2 48.97 -29.87 -22.39
CA LYS A 2 47.58 -29.58 -22.83
C LYS A 2 46.69 -30.80 -22.64
N LEU A 3 45.47 -30.62 -22.09
CA LEU A 3 44.37 -31.54 -22.35
C LEU A 3 43.08 -30.76 -22.56
N LEU A 4 42.79 -30.49 -23.83
CA LEU A 4 41.49 -30.07 -24.34
C LEU A 4 40.57 -31.30 -24.35
N ARG A 5 39.52 -31.32 -23.53
CA ARG A 5 38.40 -32.25 -23.64
C ARG A 5 37.38 -31.72 -24.64
N LYS A 6 37.24 -32.40 -25.76
CA LYS A 6 36.23 -32.17 -26.82
C LYS A 6 34.82 -32.50 -26.29
N LEU A 7 33.91 -31.56 -26.38
CA LEU A 7 32.48 -31.77 -26.21
C LEU A 7 31.91 -32.40 -27.50
N PRO A 8 30.95 -33.34 -27.43
CA PRO A 8 30.33 -33.92 -28.60
C PRO A 8 29.32 -32.98 -29.22
N LEU A 9 29.39 -32.83 -30.56
CA LEU A 9 28.48 -32.09 -31.41
C LEU A 9 27.07 -32.70 -31.32
N PHE A 10 26.09 -31.93 -30.88
CA PHE A 10 24.68 -32.28 -31.04
C PHE A 10 24.34 -32.28 -32.55
N ARG A 11 24.03 -33.45 -33.06
CA ARG A 11 23.55 -33.69 -34.43
C ARG A 11 22.11 -33.12 -34.50
N ALA A 12 21.92 -31.99 -35.12
CA ALA A 12 20.62 -31.40 -35.38
C ALA A 12 19.78 -32.36 -36.25
N LEU A 13 18.69 -32.86 -35.68
CA LEU A 13 17.67 -33.64 -36.38
C LEU A 13 16.92 -32.69 -37.34
N LYS A 14 17.19 -32.83 -38.64
CA LYS A 14 16.45 -32.10 -39.69
C LYS A 14 15.04 -32.70 -39.80
N VAL A 15 14.04 -32.10 -39.13
CA VAL A 15 12.63 -32.38 -39.34
C VAL A 15 12.18 -31.64 -40.60
N PRO A 16 11.56 -32.30 -41.59
CA PRO A 16 11.15 -31.62 -42.82
C PRO A 16 10.09 -30.58 -42.52
N THR A 17 10.30 -29.38 -42.99
CA THR A 17 9.48 -28.19 -42.73
C THR A 17 7.98 -28.38 -43.10
N PHE A 18 7.68 -29.30 -44.01
CA PHE A 18 6.32 -29.61 -44.43
C PHE A 18 5.49 -30.33 -43.35
N ALA A 19 6.11 -31.18 -42.53
CA ALA A 19 5.40 -31.89 -41.46
C ALA A 19 4.99 -30.98 -40.32
N VAL A 20 5.80 -29.93 -40.03
CA VAL A 20 5.54 -28.97 -38.98
C VAL A 20 4.38 -28.03 -39.33
N VAL A 21 4.30 -27.56 -40.60
CA VAL A 21 3.24 -26.68 -41.07
C VAL A 21 1.88 -27.38 -41.11
N SER A 22 1.85 -28.69 -41.54
CA SER A 22 0.59 -29.45 -41.51
C SER A 22 0.07 -29.73 -40.10
N PHE A 23 0.98 -29.97 -39.14
CA PHE A 23 0.58 -30.17 -37.75
C PHE A 23 0.03 -28.90 -37.12
N PHE A 24 0.63 -27.73 -37.39
CA PHE A 24 0.13 -26.45 -36.88
C PHE A 24 -1.20 -26.05 -37.54
N LEU A 25 -1.42 -26.33 -38.83
CA LEU A 25 -2.70 -26.06 -39.49
C LEU A 25 -3.81 -26.97 -38.96
N PHE A 26 -3.53 -28.24 -38.71
CA PHE A 26 -4.52 -29.17 -38.18
C PHE A 26 -4.83 -28.89 -36.70
N ALA A 27 -3.83 -28.51 -35.89
CA ALA A 27 -4.03 -28.13 -34.49
C ALA A 27 -4.83 -26.82 -34.35
N ASN A 28 -4.65 -25.85 -35.26
CA ASN A 28 -5.44 -24.63 -35.24
C ASN A 28 -6.88 -24.84 -35.71
N LEU A 29 -7.16 -25.74 -36.66
CA LEU A 29 -8.53 -26.02 -37.12
C LEU A 29 -9.34 -26.82 -36.08
N THR A 30 -8.70 -27.75 -35.37
CA THR A 30 -9.35 -28.53 -34.31
C THR A 30 -9.42 -27.74 -32.98
N GLY A 31 -8.44 -26.89 -32.70
CA GLY A 31 -8.40 -26.04 -31.49
C GLY A 31 -9.52 -25.01 -31.45
N VAL A 32 -9.87 -24.41 -32.59
CA VAL A 32 -11.00 -23.43 -32.67
C VAL A 32 -12.36 -24.13 -32.47
N PHE A 33 -12.48 -25.38 -32.90
CA PHE A 33 -13.77 -26.12 -32.78
C PHE A 33 -13.92 -26.73 -31.36
N PHE A 34 -12.86 -27.31 -30.80
CA PHE A 34 -12.86 -27.88 -29.45
C PHE A 34 -12.84 -26.84 -28.34
N GLY A 35 -12.15 -25.72 -28.54
CA GLY A 35 -12.07 -24.64 -27.54
C GLY A 35 -13.42 -23.95 -27.30
N ARG A 36 -14.32 -23.97 -28.28
CA ARG A 36 -15.65 -23.37 -28.18
C ARG A 36 -16.71 -24.29 -27.54
N VAL A 37 -16.47 -25.60 -27.54
CA VAL A 37 -17.41 -26.60 -27.03
C VAL A 37 -17.10 -27.04 -25.60
N PHE A 38 -15.79 -26.88 -25.17
CA PHE A 38 -15.33 -27.34 -23.86
C PHE A 38 -14.57 -26.25 -23.05
N ALA A 39 -14.65 -24.98 -23.46
CA ALA A 39 -14.20 -23.93 -22.58
C ALA A 39 -15.08 -23.98 -21.31
N PRO A 40 -14.53 -24.29 -20.13
CA PRO A 40 -15.33 -24.20 -18.92
C PRO A 40 -15.85 -22.76 -18.84
N GLU A 41 -17.16 -22.64 -18.68
CA GLU A 41 -17.78 -21.36 -18.38
C GLU A 41 -17.05 -20.83 -17.14
N VAL A 42 -16.21 -19.80 -17.32
CA VAL A 42 -15.55 -19.11 -16.20
C VAL A 42 -16.69 -18.41 -15.47
N VAL A 43 -17.30 -19.12 -14.54
CA VAL A 43 -18.21 -18.50 -13.57
C VAL A 43 -17.38 -17.44 -12.87
N ALA A 44 -17.65 -16.18 -13.20
CA ALA A 44 -17.02 -15.06 -12.53
C ALA A 44 -17.27 -15.26 -11.03
N GLN A 45 -16.22 -15.56 -10.28
CA GLN A 45 -16.34 -15.61 -8.83
C GLN A 45 -16.82 -14.23 -8.38
N PRO A 46 -17.84 -14.16 -7.52
CA PRO A 46 -18.25 -12.88 -6.98
C PRO A 46 -17.02 -12.20 -6.36
N ALA A 47 -16.87 -10.91 -6.64
CA ALA A 47 -15.79 -10.13 -6.05
C ALA A 47 -15.79 -10.39 -4.53
N PRO A 48 -14.63 -10.61 -3.91
CA PRO A 48 -14.55 -10.84 -2.48
C PRO A 48 -15.30 -9.72 -1.76
N ALA A 49 -16.22 -10.08 -0.87
CA ALA A 49 -16.98 -9.11 -0.10
C ALA A 49 -15.96 -8.20 0.66
N LEU A 50 -16.20 -6.89 0.60
CA LEU A 50 -15.36 -5.93 1.33
C LEU A 50 -15.39 -6.30 2.81
N ARG A 51 -14.22 -6.48 3.40
CA ARG A 51 -14.11 -6.76 4.84
C ARG A 51 -14.67 -5.58 5.63
N PRO A 52 -15.45 -5.83 6.69
CA PRO A 52 -15.96 -4.76 7.52
C PRO A 52 -14.80 -4.03 8.22
N ILE A 53 -14.94 -2.72 8.41
CA ILE A 53 -14.00 -1.92 9.20
C ILE A 53 -14.36 -2.11 10.68
N PRO A 54 -13.38 -2.46 11.55
CA PRO A 54 -13.61 -2.57 12.99
C PRO A 54 -14.21 -1.30 13.58
N ALA A 55 -15.17 -1.46 14.49
CA ALA A 55 -15.94 -0.34 15.06
C ALA A 55 -15.11 0.64 15.91
N ASP A 56 -13.93 0.21 16.37
CA ASP A 56 -13.00 1.03 17.17
C ASP A 56 -12.04 1.87 16.31
N ILE A 57 -12.10 1.73 14.96
CA ILE A 57 -11.39 2.62 14.05
C ILE A 57 -12.21 3.92 13.91
N PRO A 58 -11.57 5.10 14.05
CA PRO A 58 -12.25 6.38 13.89
C PRO A 58 -12.88 6.52 12.50
N THR A 59 -13.94 7.31 12.41
CA THR A 59 -14.57 7.65 11.13
C THR A 59 -14.25 9.08 10.71
N SER A 60 -14.10 9.28 9.41
CA SER A 60 -14.03 10.59 8.77
C SER A 60 -15.42 11.21 8.56
N GLY A 61 -16.49 10.40 8.70
CA GLY A 61 -17.86 10.73 8.29
C GLY A 61 -18.16 10.39 6.82
N SER A 62 -17.19 9.82 6.09
CA SER A 62 -17.36 9.36 4.71
C SER A 62 -16.89 7.92 4.60
N ALA A 63 -17.80 7.00 4.27
CA ALA A 63 -17.48 5.58 4.13
C ALA A 63 -16.39 5.32 3.08
N ASP A 64 -16.34 6.12 2.01
CA ASP A 64 -15.33 5.99 0.97
C ASP A 64 -13.93 6.37 1.49
N ILE A 65 -13.83 7.47 2.25
CA ILE A 65 -12.56 7.90 2.85
C ILE A 65 -12.12 6.89 3.91
N ASP A 66 -13.03 6.44 4.76
CA ASP A 66 -12.74 5.44 5.79
C ASP A 66 -12.24 4.13 5.17
N ARG A 67 -12.84 3.71 4.05
CA ARG A 67 -12.39 2.54 3.30
C ARG A 67 -10.98 2.73 2.72
N VAL A 68 -10.71 3.86 2.10
CA VAL A 68 -9.38 4.19 1.56
C VAL A 68 -8.30 4.15 2.65
N ILE A 69 -8.61 4.71 3.83
CA ILE A 69 -7.67 4.72 4.98
C ILE A 69 -7.43 3.31 5.49
N PHE A 70 -8.50 2.54 5.67
CA PHE A 70 -8.42 1.16 6.17
C PHE A 70 -7.59 0.29 5.23
N ASP A 71 -7.91 0.31 3.93
CA ASP A 71 -7.23 -0.51 2.93
C ASP A 71 -5.75 -0.14 2.78
N ALA A 72 -5.40 1.15 2.87
CA ALA A 72 -4.00 1.59 2.85
C ALA A 72 -3.24 1.13 4.11
N GLY A 73 -3.87 1.19 5.28
CA GLY A 73 -3.32 0.68 6.53
C GLY A 73 -3.02 -0.81 6.47
N GLU A 74 -3.97 -1.61 5.99
CA GLU A 74 -3.78 -3.05 5.83
C GLU A 74 -2.65 -3.38 4.84
N ARG A 75 -2.63 -2.73 3.67
CA ARG A 75 -1.59 -2.99 2.65
C ARG A 75 -0.20 -2.62 3.11
N GLU A 76 -0.07 -1.53 3.85
CA GLU A 76 1.22 -1.02 4.27
C GLU A 76 1.65 -1.50 5.67
N GLY A 77 0.75 -2.15 6.43
CA GLY A 77 1.02 -2.55 7.81
C GLY A 77 1.15 -1.36 8.76
N VAL A 78 0.33 -0.32 8.53
CA VAL A 78 0.25 0.88 9.39
C VAL A 78 -1.13 0.92 10.03
N ASP A 79 -1.17 1.11 11.35
CA ASP A 79 -2.45 1.19 12.09
C ASP A 79 -3.36 2.26 11.47
N PRO A 80 -4.55 1.89 10.98
CA PRO A 80 -5.48 2.87 10.40
C PRO A 80 -5.84 4.01 11.36
N ARG A 81 -5.81 3.79 12.68
CA ARG A 81 -6.06 4.82 13.70
C ARG A 81 -4.98 5.90 13.66
N PHE A 82 -3.72 5.50 13.38
CA PHE A 82 -2.63 6.44 13.20
C PHE A 82 -2.79 7.27 11.93
N ILE A 83 -3.17 6.63 10.82
CA ILE A 83 -3.46 7.32 9.54
C ILE A 83 -4.61 8.32 9.72
N HIS A 84 -5.70 7.93 10.38
CA HIS A 84 -6.81 8.83 10.72
C HIS A 84 -6.36 10.06 11.52
N ALA A 85 -5.49 9.88 12.52
CA ALA A 85 -4.99 10.96 13.34
C ALA A 85 -4.16 11.97 12.52
N VAL A 86 -3.32 11.47 11.59
CA VAL A 86 -2.54 12.30 10.67
C VAL A 86 -3.45 13.06 9.71
N ILE A 87 -4.36 12.38 9.01
CA ILE A 87 -5.28 13.00 8.04
C ILE A 87 -6.14 14.07 8.70
N TRP A 88 -6.62 13.80 9.92
CA TRP A 88 -7.38 14.81 10.66
C TRP A 88 -6.54 16.07 10.91
N GLN A 89 -5.27 15.95 11.23
CA GLN A 89 -4.40 17.12 11.46
C GLN A 89 -4.07 17.83 10.14
N GLU A 90 -3.83 17.10 9.07
CA GLU A 90 -3.43 17.64 7.78
C GLU A 90 -4.56 18.38 7.05
N SER A 91 -5.73 17.76 6.94
CA SER A 91 -6.80 18.26 6.09
C SER A 91 -8.16 18.34 6.75
N LYS A 92 -8.35 17.81 7.97
CA LYS A 92 -9.69 17.60 8.56
C LYS A 92 -10.60 16.78 7.64
N TYR A 93 -10.03 15.82 6.90
CA TYR A 93 -10.67 15.00 5.88
C TYR A 93 -11.18 15.77 4.65
N VAL A 94 -10.71 17.00 4.42
CA VAL A 94 -11.00 17.74 3.18
C VAL A 94 -10.14 17.18 2.06
N LYS A 95 -10.76 16.44 1.13
CA LYS A 95 -10.06 15.66 0.09
C LYS A 95 -9.28 16.51 -0.92
N ASP A 96 -9.71 17.73 -1.17
CA ASP A 96 -9.12 18.70 -2.11
C ASP A 96 -8.39 19.84 -1.40
N ALA A 97 -8.02 19.65 -0.12
CA ALA A 97 -7.27 20.62 0.66
C ALA A 97 -5.95 21.00 -0.03
N LYS A 98 -5.66 22.30 -0.06
CA LYS A 98 -4.42 22.86 -0.61
C LYS A 98 -3.82 23.86 0.35
N SER A 99 -2.54 23.66 0.69
CA SER A 99 -1.81 24.63 1.51
C SER A 99 -1.18 25.73 0.65
N ARG A 100 -0.82 26.85 1.29
CA ARG A 100 -0.07 27.94 0.62
C ARG A 100 1.32 27.48 0.16
N ALA A 101 1.90 26.48 0.82
CA ALA A 101 3.19 25.89 0.47
C ALA A 101 3.13 24.87 -0.68
N GLY A 102 1.93 24.54 -1.19
CA GLY A 102 1.73 23.62 -2.30
C GLY A 102 1.51 22.15 -1.88
N ALA A 103 1.28 21.88 -0.61
CA ALA A 103 0.80 20.57 -0.17
C ALA A 103 -0.65 20.34 -0.60
N VAL A 104 -1.02 19.10 -0.95
CA VAL A 104 -2.32 18.76 -1.54
C VAL A 104 -2.88 17.48 -0.93
N GLY A 105 -4.21 17.45 -0.79
CA GLY A 105 -5.02 16.27 -0.52
C GLY A 105 -5.15 15.93 0.96
N LEU A 106 -5.71 14.74 1.23
CA LEU A 106 -6.02 14.27 2.59
C LEU A 106 -4.81 14.28 3.52
N MET A 107 -3.65 13.84 3.02
CA MET A 107 -2.40 13.75 3.77
C MET A 107 -1.41 14.88 3.45
N GLN A 108 -1.86 15.95 2.77
CA GLN A 108 -1.07 17.15 2.47
C GLN A 108 0.31 16.86 1.89
N LEU A 109 0.36 16.08 0.81
CA LEU A 109 1.63 15.69 0.21
C LEU A 109 2.25 16.85 -0.59
N MET A 110 3.51 17.15 -0.30
CA MET A 110 4.35 17.99 -1.13
C MET A 110 4.71 17.28 -2.45
N PRO A 111 4.98 18.02 -3.56
CA PRO A 111 5.32 17.40 -4.85
C PRO A 111 6.43 16.37 -4.78
N ALA A 112 7.55 16.69 -4.13
CA ALA A 112 8.69 15.79 -4.00
C ALA A 112 8.37 14.52 -3.18
N THR A 113 7.53 14.64 -2.14
CA THR A 113 7.07 13.48 -1.35
C THR A 113 6.14 12.60 -2.18
N ALA A 114 5.21 13.20 -2.93
CA ALA A 114 4.30 12.48 -3.81
C ALA A 114 5.07 11.68 -4.88
N GLU A 115 6.02 12.30 -5.55
CA GLU A 115 6.89 11.64 -6.53
C GLU A 115 7.67 10.48 -5.90
N ARG A 116 8.31 10.71 -4.75
CA ARG A 116 9.11 9.71 -4.04
C ARG A 116 8.32 8.46 -3.64
N PHE A 117 7.04 8.62 -3.30
CA PHE A 117 6.17 7.53 -2.85
C PHE A 117 5.12 7.10 -3.87
N GLY A 118 5.25 7.53 -5.13
CA GLY A 118 4.49 7.02 -6.26
C GLY A 118 3.04 7.54 -6.34
N CYS A 119 2.77 8.77 -5.90
CA CYS A 119 1.48 9.43 -6.08
C CYS A 119 1.47 10.24 -7.38
N GLU A 120 0.80 9.73 -8.41
CA GLU A 120 0.70 10.40 -9.71
C GLU A 120 -0.27 11.59 -9.64
N ASP A 121 -1.41 11.44 -8.95
CA ASP A 121 -2.38 12.51 -8.72
C ASP A 121 -2.61 12.72 -7.23
N ARG A 122 -2.10 13.83 -6.70
CA ARG A 122 -2.26 14.21 -5.29
C ARG A 122 -3.69 14.64 -4.93
N ASN A 123 -4.56 14.90 -5.92
CA ASN A 123 -5.97 15.20 -5.68
C ASN A 123 -6.82 13.90 -5.64
N ASP A 124 -6.32 12.77 -6.15
CA ASP A 124 -6.99 11.48 -5.96
C ASP A 124 -6.84 11.01 -4.51
N PRO A 125 -7.95 10.82 -3.76
CA PRO A 125 -7.90 10.45 -2.35
C PRO A 125 -7.16 9.13 -2.10
N ALA A 126 -7.35 8.12 -2.97
CA ALA A 126 -6.74 6.82 -2.78
C ALA A 126 -5.22 6.87 -3.02
N ALA A 127 -4.78 7.50 -4.11
CA ALA A 127 -3.36 7.69 -4.40
C ALA A 127 -2.66 8.55 -3.33
N ASN A 128 -3.34 9.59 -2.83
CA ASN A 128 -2.83 10.48 -1.79
C ASN A 128 -2.62 9.74 -0.46
N VAL A 129 -3.63 9.00 0.01
CA VAL A 129 -3.56 8.24 1.26
C VAL A 129 -2.55 7.10 1.15
N GLU A 130 -2.51 6.40 0.03
CA GLU A 130 -1.54 5.33 -0.20
C GLU A 130 -0.09 5.83 -0.09
N ALA A 131 0.24 6.90 -0.81
CA ALA A 131 1.59 7.47 -0.78
C ALA A 131 1.95 8.09 0.58
N GLY A 132 1.00 8.76 1.23
CA GLY A 132 1.19 9.29 2.58
C GLY A 132 1.42 8.20 3.62
N THR A 133 0.70 7.07 3.51
CA THR A 133 0.88 5.91 4.37
C THR A 133 2.25 5.24 4.14
N LYS A 134 2.70 5.12 2.89
CA LYS A 134 4.06 4.65 2.57
C LYS A 134 5.14 5.55 3.18
N TYR A 135 4.94 6.86 3.14
CA TYR A 135 5.85 7.81 3.79
C TYR A 135 5.86 7.63 5.31
N LEU A 136 4.70 7.49 5.96
CA LEU A 136 4.60 7.19 7.39
C LEU A 136 5.32 5.88 7.74
N LYS A 137 5.07 4.79 6.98
CA LYS A 137 5.77 3.51 7.16
C LYS A 137 7.28 3.66 7.06
N TRP A 138 7.75 4.40 6.06
CA TRP A 138 9.17 4.66 5.87
C TRP A 138 9.78 5.41 7.06
N LEU A 139 9.09 6.42 7.58
CA LEU A 139 9.51 7.18 8.76
C LEU A 139 9.50 6.31 10.02
N LEU A 140 8.46 5.49 10.22
CA LEU A 140 8.40 4.54 11.33
C LEU A 140 9.59 3.56 11.27
N LYS A 141 9.91 3.01 10.09
CA LYS A 141 11.10 2.17 9.90
C LYS A 141 12.38 2.92 10.25
N ARG A 142 12.53 4.16 9.75
CA ARG A 142 13.70 4.98 9.99
C ARG A 142 13.93 5.28 11.46
N PHE A 143 12.86 5.53 12.21
CA PHE A 143 12.92 5.90 13.62
C PHE A 143 12.52 4.75 14.55
N SER A 144 12.70 3.50 14.11
CA SER A 144 12.49 2.27 14.92
C SER A 144 11.15 2.23 15.65
N GLY A 145 10.07 2.64 14.98
CA GLY A 145 8.72 2.65 15.52
C GLY A 145 8.38 3.84 16.44
N ASN A 146 9.30 4.78 16.64
CA ASN A 146 9.01 5.96 17.44
C ASN A 146 8.03 6.89 16.72
N VAL A 147 6.80 6.97 17.26
CA VAL A 147 5.70 7.74 16.67
C VAL A 147 6.01 9.23 16.62
N GLU A 148 6.57 9.78 17.69
CA GLU A 148 6.84 11.23 17.77
C GLU A 148 7.92 11.66 16.77
N LEU A 149 8.99 10.86 16.61
CA LEU A 149 10.02 11.13 15.62
C LEU A 149 9.52 10.95 14.18
N ALA A 150 8.66 9.95 13.94
CA ALA A 150 8.03 9.77 12.64
C ALA A 150 7.13 10.95 12.28
N LEU A 151 6.33 11.46 13.22
CA LEU A 151 5.51 12.65 13.03
C LEU A 151 6.33 13.92 12.82
N ALA A 152 7.42 14.09 13.57
CA ALA A 152 8.34 15.19 13.38
C ALA A 152 8.99 15.15 11.99
N GLY A 153 9.37 13.95 11.53
CA GLY A 153 9.88 13.72 10.18
C GLY A 153 8.85 14.00 9.09
N TYR A 154 7.58 13.63 9.33
CA TYR A 154 6.48 13.88 8.39
C TYR A 154 6.27 15.40 8.18
N ASN A 155 6.22 16.16 9.27
CA ASN A 155 5.94 17.59 9.23
C ASN A 155 7.17 18.45 8.83
N ALA A 156 8.34 18.18 9.42
CA ALA A 156 9.54 19.01 9.25
C ALA A 156 10.60 18.42 8.30
N GLY A 157 10.35 17.22 7.78
CA GLY A 157 11.31 16.42 7.04
C GLY A 157 12.29 15.66 7.96
N GLU A 158 12.64 14.44 7.54
CA GLU A 158 13.56 13.55 8.28
C GLU A 158 14.93 14.18 8.53
N GLY A 159 15.42 15.00 7.58
CA GLY A 159 16.69 15.71 7.74
C GLY A 159 16.71 16.71 8.91
N SER A 160 15.55 17.28 9.26
CA SER A 160 15.44 18.14 10.44
C SER A 160 15.53 17.32 11.73
N VAL A 161 14.90 16.15 11.76
CA VAL A 161 14.97 15.22 12.89
C VAL A 161 16.43 14.75 13.11
N ASP A 162 17.13 14.40 12.03
CA ASP A 162 18.55 14.01 12.08
C ASP A 162 19.42 15.15 12.60
N LYS A 163 19.22 16.37 12.08
CA LYS A 163 19.99 17.55 12.47
C LYS A 163 19.89 17.88 13.96
N TYR A 164 18.68 17.74 14.52
CA TYR A 164 18.44 18.05 15.93
C TYR A 164 18.51 16.82 16.84
N ASN A 165 18.80 15.66 16.28
CA ASN A 165 18.80 14.37 16.99
C ASN A 165 17.54 14.18 17.84
N GLY A 166 16.37 14.53 17.27
CA GLY A 166 15.09 14.51 17.95
C GLY A 166 14.06 15.41 17.29
N ILE A 167 13.00 15.74 18.02
CA ILE A 167 11.96 16.67 17.54
C ILE A 167 12.60 18.06 17.37
N PRO A 168 12.57 18.66 16.16
CA PRO A 168 13.13 19.97 15.92
C PRO A 168 12.47 21.04 16.80
N PRO A 169 13.19 22.09 17.23
CA PRO A 169 12.65 23.15 18.08
C PRO A 169 11.78 24.15 17.27
N TYR A 170 10.97 23.62 16.35
CA TYR A 170 10.01 24.40 15.58
C TYR A 170 8.64 24.33 16.25
N ASN A 171 8.09 25.48 16.62
CA ASN A 171 6.79 25.56 17.31
C ASN A 171 5.67 24.82 16.58
N GLU A 172 5.67 24.87 15.24
CA GLU A 172 4.68 24.16 14.42
C GLU A 172 4.84 22.66 14.58
N THR A 173 6.06 22.13 14.41
CA THR A 173 6.35 20.69 14.49
C THR A 173 6.07 20.15 15.90
N GLN A 174 6.45 20.86 16.94
CA GLN A 174 6.17 20.44 18.32
C GLN A 174 4.68 20.34 18.60
N LYS A 175 3.88 21.32 18.13
CA LYS A 175 2.40 21.28 18.23
C LYS A 175 1.81 20.15 17.40
N TYR A 176 2.31 19.94 16.18
CA TYR A 176 1.89 18.87 15.28
C TYR A 176 2.06 17.51 15.94
N VAL A 177 3.26 17.22 16.41
CA VAL A 177 3.58 15.97 17.12
C VAL A 177 2.68 15.78 18.32
N LYS A 178 2.53 16.78 19.18
CA LYS A 178 1.70 16.72 20.38
C LYS A 178 0.25 16.36 20.05
N ILE A 179 -0.36 17.09 19.12
CA ILE A 179 -1.78 16.91 18.75
C ILE A 179 -2.04 15.49 18.23
N ILE A 180 -1.16 14.99 17.35
CA ILE A 180 -1.37 13.68 16.75
C ILE A 180 -1.06 12.57 17.74
N SER A 181 0.01 12.67 18.54
CA SER A 181 0.33 11.68 19.57
C SER A 181 -0.78 11.54 20.61
N GLU A 182 -1.37 12.67 21.04
CA GLU A 182 -2.54 12.66 21.94
C GLU A 182 -3.77 12.00 21.30
N ARG A 183 -4.01 12.25 20.01
CA ARG A 183 -5.14 11.66 19.28
C ARG A 183 -4.97 10.17 19.01
N TYR A 184 -3.77 9.74 18.65
CA TYR A 184 -3.45 8.32 18.41
C TYR A 184 -3.32 7.54 19.71
N GLY A 185 -2.83 8.17 20.77
CA GLY A 185 -2.73 7.56 22.12
C GLY A 185 -1.60 6.56 22.28
N LYS A 186 -0.70 6.43 21.30
CA LYS A 186 0.47 5.52 21.35
C LYS A 186 1.74 6.28 21.01
N THR A 187 2.83 5.97 21.72
CA THR A 187 4.17 6.54 21.47
C THR A 187 5.05 5.63 20.60
N TYR A 188 4.64 4.39 20.44
CA TYR A 188 5.32 3.38 19.65
C TYR A 188 4.33 2.70 18.68
N HIS A 189 4.80 2.47 17.47
CA HIS A 189 4.13 1.73 16.42
C HIS A 189 5.05 0.61 15.94
N PRO A 190 4.69 -0.68 16.09
CA PRO A 190 5.52 -1.76 15.60
C PRO A 190 5.67 -1.69 14.07
N VAL A 191 6.85 -2.03 13.58
CA VAL A 191 7.13 -2.09 12.15
C VAL A 191 7.00 -3.54 11.69
N LEU A 192 5.82 -3.89 11.23
CA LEU A 192 5.41 -5.24 10.89
C LEU A 192 5.14 -5.38 9.38
N GLU A 193 5.18 -6.61 8.90
CA GLU A 193 4.64 -6.91 7.58
C GLU A 193 3.09 -6.91 7.63
N PRO A 194 2.40 -6.68 6.50
CA PRO A 194 0.95 -6.44 6.49
C PRO A 194 0.12 -7.51 7.18
N VAL A 195 0.49 -8.78 7.06
CA VAL A 195 -0.23 -9.90 7.70
C VAL A 195 -0.11 -9.84 9.21
N GLU A 196 1.11 -9.64 9.73
CA GLU A 196 1.37 -9.51 11.18
C GLU A 196 0.71 -8.25 11.75
N ALA A 197 0.74 -7.15 10.97
CA ALA A 197 0.10 -5.89 11.35
C ALA A 197 -1.42 -6.02 11.47
N ALA A 198 -2.05 -6.80 10.59
CA ALA A 198 -3.49 -7.04 10.64
C ALA A 198 -3.92 -7.76 11.93
N GLU A 199 -3.10 -8.68 12.43
CA GLU A 199 -3.31 -9.36 13.71
C GLU A 199 -3.04 -8.41 14.89
N GLU A 200 -1.88 -7.74 14.92
CA GLU A 200 -1.47 -6.83 15.99
C GLU A 200 -2.46 -5.68 16.20
N PHE A 201 -3.00 -5.12 15.12
CA PHE A 201 -3.93 -4.00 15.17
C PHE A 201 -5.39 -4.43 15.23
N ASN A 202 -5.66 -5.74 15.31
CA ASN A 202 -7.01 -6.32 15.35
C ASN A 202 -7.89 -5.77 14.21
N LEU A 203 -7.40 -5.86 12.97
CA LEU A 203 -8.10 -5.36 11.79
C LEU A 203 -9.10 -6.37 11.22
N HIS A 204 -9.15 -7.59 11.75
CA HIS A 204 -10.13 -8.59 11.38
C HIS A 204 -11.32 -8.53 12.33
N VAL A 205 -12.52 -8.34 11.79
CA VAL A 205 -13.75 -8.55 12.54
C VAL A 205 -14.05 -10.06 12.48
N ASP A 206 -13.93 -10.74 13.59
CA ASP A 206 -14.37 -12.13 13.69
C ASP A 206 -15.83 -12.22 13.31
N SER A 207 -16.12 -12.95 12.22
CA SER A 207 -17.49 -13.23 11.75
C SER A 207 -18.32 -14.03 12.76
N THR A 208 -17.76 -14.38 13.92
CA THR A 208 -18.38 -15.19 14.97
C THR A 208 -19.28 -14.38 15.92
N THR A 209 -19.20 -13.06 15.93
CA THR A 209 -20.01 -12.22 16.84
C THR A 209 -21.30 -11.66 16.21
N ALA A 210 -21.58 -11.97 14.94
CA ALA A 210 -22.78 -11.48 14.24
C ALA A 210 -24.02 -12.41 14.35
N THR A 211 -24.00 -13.39 15.26
CA THR A 211 -25.15 -14.33 15.42
C THR A 211 -25.55 -14.44 16.89
N THR A 212 -25.96 -13.35 17.51
CA THR A 212 -26.81 -13.36 18.71
C THR A 212 -27.42 -11.96 18.92
N GLU A 213 -28.52 -11.70 18.22
CA GLU A 213 -29.69 -10.96 18.76
C GLU A 213 -30.89 -11.24 17.86
#